data_0a51068e91c6cc21683dfc4b8d623e24
#
_entry.id   0a51068e91c6cc21683dfc4b8d623e24
#
_cell.length_a   1.000
_cell.length_b   1.000
_cell.length_c   1.000
_cell.angle_alpha   90.00
_cell.angle_beta   90.00
_cell.angle_gamma   90.00
#
_symmetry.space_group_name_H-M   'P 1'
#
loop_
_entity.id
_entity.type
_entity.pdbx_description
1 polymer ?
#
loop_
_entity_poly.entity_id
_entity_poly.type
_entity_poly.pdbx_seq_one_letter_code
_entity_poly.pdbx_strand_id
1 'polypeptide(L)'
;MNEPKFLDRYSRIERNEISPAFKISNSISLEFNNDASLEDLWEVHTQGMEKYRKIIADPIPDEKQIDQGYNERSLLDLKILISERILEKCCFCERRCGVNRKKGQVGYCGLKYISKYASEFLHMGEEPELVPSHTIFFTGCVFSCIYCQNWTISTCPHCGAVIIPEDFGKIIDRRRNEGSKNVNFVTPTPHLHMVLKTLKHVNSSIPVIWNSNMYHSSESSKLLEGVVDVYLADFKYGNDKCASKLSNVRKYMLVIQRNFKNAYDNSEIILRHLVLPGHLECCTHPIAEWVSENIPYIRFNLMFQYTPHHRAHEAPEINRILTPDEKKRAIEIVSQQGIEDLLI
;
A
#
# COMPACT_ATOMS: atom_id res chain seq x y z
N MET A 1 -10.66 -18.25 23.64
CA MET A 1 -9.97 -17.17 22.90
C MET A 1 -10.74 -17.03 21.61
N ASN A 2 -11.33 -15.84 21.34
CA ASN A 2 -11.96 -15.62 20.05
C ASN A 2 -10.86 -15.63 19.00
N GLU A 3 -11.02 -16.47 17.97
CA GLU A 3 -10.14 -16.43 16.79
C GLU A 3 -10.10 -15.00 16.26
N PRO A 4 -8.94 -14.45 15.91
CA PRO A 4 -8.86 -13.12 15.34
C PRO A 4 -9.67 -13.13 14.03
N LYS A 5 -10.78 -12.40 13.99
CA LYS A 5 -11.54 -12.21 12.76
C LYS A 5 -10.67 -11.46 11.78
N PHE A 6 -10.44 -12.07 10.64
CA PHE A 6 -9.77 -11.43 9.52
C PHE A 6 -10.53 -10.15 9.12
N LEU A 7 -9.82 -9.02 8.91
CA LEU A 7 -10.37 -7.68 8.62
C LEU A 7 -11.37 -7.16 9.69
N ASP A 8 -11.16 -7.48 10.98
CA ASP A 8 -12.03 -7.00 12.04
C ASP A 8 -11.95 -5.47 12.18
N ARG A 9 -10.72 -4.94 12.23
CA ARG A 9 -10.50 -3.49 12.35
C ARG A 9 -11.07 -2.74 11.14
N TYR A 10 -10.82 -3.22 9.91
CA TYR A 10 -11.38 -2.67 8.68
C TYR A 10 -12.90 -2.61 8.73
N SER A 11 -13.55 -3.72 9.11
CA SER A 11 -15.01 -3.83 9.20
C SER A 11 -15.60 -2.86 10.23
N ARG A 12 -14.92 -2.67 11.36
CA ARG A 12 -15.34 -1.72 12.40
C ARG A 12 -15.19 -0.27 11.95
N ILE A 13 -14.13 0.07 11.20
CA ILE A 13 -13.96 1.40 10.60
C ILE A 13 -15.04 1.64 9.54
N GLU A 14 -15.29 0.66 8.68
CA GLU A 14 -16.31 0.75 7.62
C GLU A 14 -17.70 1.03 8.18
N ARG A 15 -18.05 0.42 9.35
CA ARG A 15 -19.29 0.66 10.09
C ARG A 15 -19.26 1.90 10.97
N ASN A 16 -18.19 2.69 10.97
CA ASN A 16 -17.97 3.86 11.84
C ASN A 16 -17.98 3.54 13.34
N GLU A 17 -17.60 2.33 13.75
CA GLU A 17 -17.47 1.94 15.14
C GLU A 17 -16.16 2.43 15.77
N ILE A 18 -15.12 2.58 14.96
CA ILE A 18 -13.82 3.11 15.34
C ILE A 18 -13.26 4.03 14.24
N SER A 19 -12.31 4.88 14.62
CA SER A 19 -11.65 5.80 13.69
C SER A 19 -10.60 5.10 12.82
N PRO A 20 -10.47 5.48 11.53
CA PRO A 20 -9.36 5.03 10.68
C PRO A 20 -8.02 5.60 11.15
N ALA A 21 -6.93 4.91 10.83
CA ALA A 21 -5.58 5.22 11.30
C ALA A 21 -5.16 6.67 11.04
N PHE A 22 -5.44 7.22 9.84
CA PHE A 22 -5.07 8.57 9.49
C PHE A 22 -5.81 9.63 10.34
N LYS A 23 -7.05 9.38 10.75
CA LYS A 23 -7.81 10.27 11.64
C LYS A 23 -7.21 10.30 13.03
N ILE A 24 -6.83 9.14 13.56
CA ILE A 24 -6.12 9.04 14.85
C ILE A 24 -4.79 9.80 14.76
N SER A 25 -4.00 9.60 13.69
CA SER A 25 -2.77 10.36 13.49
C SER A 25 -3.01 11.87 13.37
N ASN A 26 -4.15 12.27 12.80
CA ASN A 26 -4.51 13.69 12.68
C ASN A 26 -4.99 14.32 14.00
N SER A 27 -5.44 13.52 14.98
CA SER A 27 -5.86 14.01 16.30
C SER A 27 -4.70 14.16 17.31
N ILE A 28 -3.54 13.58 17.03
CA ILE A 28 -2.38 13.62 17.94
C ILE A 28 -1.62 14.93 17.76
N SER A 29 -1.70 15.82 18.74
CA SER A 29 -0.93 17.09 18.77
C SER A 29 0.54 16.86 19.02
N LEU A 30 1.38 17.53 18.23
CA LEU A 30 2.83 17.53 18.33
C LEU A 30 3.40 18.93 18.14
N GLU A 31 4.45 19.26 18.88
CA GLU A 31 5.25 20.46 18.67
C GLU A 31 6.48 20.12 17.84
N PHE A 32 6.67 20.79 16.70
CA PHE A 32 7.86 20.65 15.86
C PHE A 32 8.10 21.92 15.04
N ASN A 33 9.37 22.18 14.70
CA ASN A 33 9.74 23.30 13.85
C ASN A 33 9.82 22.85 12.38
N ASN A 34 9.23 23.62 11.47
CA ASN A 34 9.30 23.33 10.03
C ASN A 34 10.72 23.35 9.47
N ASP A 35 11.63 24.13 10.09
CA ASP A 35 13.02 24.27 9.68
C ASP A 35 13.96 23.29 10.40
N ALA A 36 13.44 22.43 11.29
CA ALA A 36 14.22 21.42 11.99
C ALA A 36 14.90 20.44 11.01
N SER A 37 15.97 19.83 11.43
CA SER A 37 16.65 18.81 10.65
C SER A 37 15.72 17.59 10.42
N LEU A 38 16.00 16.80 9.37
CA LEU A 38 15.20 15.57 9.14
C LEU A 38 15.36 14.57 10.30
N GLU A 39 16.51 14.57 10.97
CA GLU A 39 16.78 13.73 12.14
C GLU A 39 15.90 14.12 13.33
N ASP A 40 15.86 15.42 13.68
CA ASP A 40 14.98 15.93 14.74
C ASP A 40 13.50 15.65 14.44
N LEU A 41 13.07 15.82 13.18
CA LEU A 41 11.70 15.49 12.78
C LEU A 41 11.37 13.99 12.96
N TRP A 42 12.32 13.10 12.72
CA TRP A 42 12.14 11.66 12.97
C TRP A 42 12.08 11.33 14.47
N GLU A 43 12.80 12.06 15.32
CA GLU A 43 12.68 11.90 16.79
C GLU A 43 11.27 12.28 17.26
N VAL A 44 10.77 13.44 16.85
CA VAL A 44 9.39 13.86 17.15
C VAL A 44 8.36 12.89 16.60
N HIS A 45 8.61 12.35 15.39
CA HIS A 45 7.75 11.30 14.79
C HIS A 45 7.69 10.06 15.67
N THR A 46 8.83 9.62 16.24
CA THR A 46 8.87 8.46 17.13
C THR A 46 8.00 8.69 18.37
N GLN A 47 8.09 9.87 18.99
CA GLN A 47 7.25 10.26 20.13
C GLN A 47 5.75 10.29 19.75
N GLY A 48 5.42 10.80 18.57
CA GLY A 48 4.05 10.79 18.03
C GLY A 48 3.51 9.38 17.82
N MET A 49 4.34 8.48 17.31
CA MET A 49 3.97 7.08 17.10
C MET A 49 3.79 6.31 18.42
N GLU A 50 4.52 6.65 19.48
CA GLU A 50 4.26 6.10 20.82
C GLU A 50 2.88 6.50 21.35
N LYS A 51 2.48 7.76 21.15
CA LYS A 51 1.13 8.23 21.48
C LYS A 51 0.08 7.48 20.65
N TYR A 52 0.29 7.34 19.35
CA TYR A 52 -0.59 6.60 18.44
C TYR A 52 -0.80 5.15 18.91
N ARG A 53 0.28 4.43 19.20
CA ARG A 53 0.20 3.03 19.66
C ARG A 53 -0.53 2.88 20.99
N LYS A 54 -0.42 3.84 21.91
CA LYS A 54 -1.20 3.85 23.15
C LYS A 54 -2.70 3.98 22.88
N ILE A 55 -3.10 4.86 21.95
CA ILE A 55 -4.51 5.05 21.61
C ILE A 55 -5.11 3.79 20.98
N ILE A 56 -4.41 3.15 20.04
CA ILE A 56 -4.94 1.94 19.38
C ILE A 56 -4.93 0.70 20.27
N ALA A 57 -4.10 0.67 21.31
CA ALA A 57 -4.06 -0.43 22.29
C ALA A 57 -5.18 -0.34 23.34
N ASP A 58 -5.86 0.79 23.46
CA ASP A 58 -6.98 0.97 24.37
C ASP A 58 -8.25 0.34 23.78
N PRO A 59 -8.86 -0.67 24.41
CA PRO A 59 -10.08 -1.31 23.93
C PRO A 59 -11.32 -0.40 23.94
N ILE A 60 -11.28 0.68 24.71
CA ILE A 60 -12.32 1.72 24.76
C ILE A 60 -11.62 3.07 24.57
N PRO A 61 -11.30 3.48 23.33
CA PRO A 61 -10.74 4.80 23.13
C PRO A 61 -11.73 5.83 23.68
N ASP A 62 -11.32 6.59 24.70
CA ASP A 62 -12.12 7.69 25.19
C ASP A 62 -12.32 8.66 24.02
N GLU A 63 -13.57 8.84 23.55
CA GLU A 63 -13.90 9.77 22.46
C GLU A 63 -13.38 11.20 22.75
N LYS A 64 -13.13 11.51 24.03
CA LYS A 64 -12.51 12.77 24.48
C LYS A 64 -11.00 12.81 24.24
N GLN A 65 -10.31 11.68 24.04
CA GLN A 65 -8.88 11.65 23.67
C GLN A 65 -8.67 11.92 22.18
N ILE A 66 -9.69 11.72 21.36
CA ILE A 66 -9.72 12.16 19.98
C ILE A 66 -10.19 13.62 20.03
N ASP A 67 -9.27 14.52 20.39
CA ASP A 67 -9.54 15.95 20.38
C ASP A 67 -10.01 16.36 18.98
N GLN A 68 -11.30 16.66 18.86
CA GLN A 68 -11.91 17.15 17.60
C GLN A 68 -11.48 18.59 17.29
N GLY A 69 -10.61 19.16 18.10
CA GLY A 69 -9.97 20.43 17.84
C GLY A 69 -9.05 20.33 16.62
N TYR A 70 -9.18 21.25 15.71
CA TYR A 70 -8.18 21.52 14.67
C TYR A 70 -6.88 21.91 15.37
N ASN A 71 -6.05 20.93 15.73
CA ASN A 71 -4.74 21.19 16.26
C ASN A 71 -3.89 21.76 15.13
N GLU A 72 -3.24 22.88 15.37
CA GLU A 72 -2.41 23.55 14.37
C GLU A 72 -1.32 22.64 13.81
N ARG A 73 -0.90 21.59 14.57
CA ARG A 73 0.11 20.61 14.15
C ARG A 73 -0.17 19.23 14.73
N SER A 74 -0.40 18.29 13.85
CA SER A 74 -0.68 16.91 14.18
C SER A 74 0.47 15.97 13.78
N LEU A 75 0.39 14.69 14.21
CA LEU A 75 1.29 13.65 13.71
C LEU A 75 1.15 13.47 12.18
N LEU A 76 -0.05 13.64 11.62
CA LEU A 76 -0.23 13.59 10.16
C LEU A 76 0.47 14.78 9.47
N ASP A 77 0.45 15.99 10.05
CA ASP A 77 1.20 17.14 9.52
C ASP A 77 2.70 16.91 9.55
N LEU A 78 3.20 16.29 10.62
CA LEU A 78 4.61 15.92 10.72
C LEU A 78 5.00 14.88 9.64
N LYS A 79 4.16 13.85 9.40
CA LYS A 79 4.37 12.89 8.32
C LYS A 79 4.39 13.54 6.95
N ILE A 80 3.51 14.52 6.71
CA ILE A 80 3.51 15.33 5.48
C ILE A 80 4.84 16.08 5.35
N LEU A 81 5.28 16.78 6.39
CA LEU A 81 6.55 17.53 6.39
C LEU A 81 7.75 16.63 6.10
N ILE A 82 7.85 15.49 6.78
CA ILE A 82 8.93 14.51 6.57
C ILE A 82 8.91 14.01 5.12
N SER A 83 7.73 13.67 4.59
CA SER A 83 7.60 13.22 3.20
C SER A 83 8.07 14.26 2.18
N GLU A 84 7.79 15.54 2.44
CA GLU A 84 8.25 16.66 1.64
C GLU A 84 9.79 16.84 1.68
N ARG A 85 10.41 16.64 2.84
CA ARG A 85 11.87 16.67 2.99
C ARG A 85 12.53 15.49 2.26
N ILE A 86 11.94 14.30 2.32
CA ILE A 86 12.43 13.13 1.58
C ILE A 86 12.47 13.38 0.07
N LEU A 87 11.57 14.17 -0.50
CA LEU A 87 11.56 14.50 -1.93
C LEU A 87 12.77 15.32 -2.40
N GLU A 88 13.51 15.92 -1.50
CA GLU A 88 14.76 16.65 -1.82
C GLU A 88 15.91 15.68 -2.15
N LYS A 89 15.86 14.46 -1.59
CA LYS A 89 16.73 13.32 -1.89
C LYS A 89 15.90 12.04 -1.88
N CYS A 90 15.06 11.87 -2.90
CA CYS A 90 13.98 10.90 -2.94
C CYS A 90 14.42 9.46 -2.61
N CYS A 91 13.83 8.92 -1.56
CA CYS A 91 13.98 7.52 -1.13
C CYS A 91 12.63 6.86 -0.75
N PHE A 92 11.50 7.22 -1.38
CA PHE A 92 10.21 6.59 -1.07
C PHE A 92 10.16 5.09 -1.35
N CYS A 93 10.97 4.61 -2.26
CA CYS A 93 11.11 3.17 -2.55
C CYS A 93 12.56 2.74 -2.48
N GLU A 94 12.79 1.43 -2.44
CA GLU A 94 14.14 0.87 -2.36
C GLU A 94 14.98 1.01 -3.64
N ARG A 95 14.47 1.71 -4.65
CA ARG A 95 15.30 2.24 -5.74
C ARG A 95 16.28 3.29 -5.24
N ARG A 96 15.91 4.04 -4.19
CA ARG A 96 16.73 5.06 -3.53
C ARG A 96 17.46 5.96 -4.53
N CYS A 97 16.69 6.50 -5.51
CA CYS A 97 17.26 7.27 -6.62
C CYS A 97 18.03 8.53 -6.17
N GLY A 98 17.69 9.10 -5.01
CA GLY A 98 18.34 10.28 -4.46
C GLY A 98 18.10 11.58 -5.24
N VAL A 99 17.20 11.58 -6.22
CA VAL A 99 16.88 12.77 -7.04
C VAL A 99 16.07 13.78 -6.25
N ASN A 100 16.26 15.08 -6.57
CA ASN A 100 15.47 16.16 -6.02
C ASN A 100 14.20 16.37 -6.88
N ARG A 101 13.10 15.72 -6.48
CA ARG A 101 11.83 15.81 -7.21
C ARG A 101 11.20 17.21 -7.12
N LYS A 102 11.45 17.98 -6.06
CA LYS A 102 10.98 19.36 -5.89
C LYS A 102 11.64 20.31 -6.89
N LYS A 103 12.89 20.02 -7.30
CA LYS A 103 13.62 20.74 -8.36
C LYS A 103 13.37 20.16 -9.77
N GLY A 104 12.36 19.29 -9.91
CA GLY A 104 11.95 18.74 -11.22
C GLY A 104 12.80 17.59 -11.72
N GLN A 105 13.73 17.06 -10.92
CA GLN A 105 14.47 15.85 -11.28
C GLN A 105 13.54 14.62 -11.23
N VAL A 106 13.81 13.63 -12.06
CA VAL A 106 13.05 12.39 -12.15
C VAL A 106 13.92 11.19 -11.77
N GLY A 107 13.33 10.28 -10.98
CA GLY A 107 13.94 9.00 -10.66
C GLY A 107 13.43 7.89 -11.59
N TYR A 108 13.63 6.63 -11.16
CA TYR A 108 13.22 5.44 -11.92
C TYR A 108 11.72 5.43 -12.28
N CYS A 109 10.85 5.89 -11.37
CA CYS A 109 9.39 5.95 -11.59
C CYS A 109 8.95 7.01 -12.61
N GLY A 110 9.88 7.85 -13.11
CA GLY A 110 9.60 8.92 -14.07
C GLY A 110 8.87 10.14 -13.49
N LEU A 111 8.62 10.17 -12.18
CA LEU A 111 7.80 11.19 -11.52
C LEU A 111 8.64 12.37 -11.00
N LYS A 112 8.08 13.55 -11.15
CA LYS A 112 8.49 14.80 -10.48
C LYS A 112 7.71 14.96 -9.18
N TYR A 113 7.67 16.18 -8.64
CA TYR A 113 6.92 16.53 -7.43
C TYR A 113 5.40 16.33 -7.59
N ILE A 114 4.82 16.80 -8.69
CA ILE A 114 3.39 16.75 -8.95
C ILE A 114 2.95 15.32 -9.21
N SER A 115 1.98 14.85 -8.43
CA SER A 115 1.34 13.55 -8.62
C SER A 115 0.17 13.63 -9.59
N LYS A 116 -0.01 12.56 -10.36
CA LYS A 116 -1.12 12.42 -11.29
C LYS A 116 -1.81 11.07 -11.11
N TYR A 117 -3.08 11.04 -11.45
CA TYR A 117 -3.89 9.82 -11.50
C TYR A 117 -4.51 9.66 -12.89
N ALA A 118 -4.67 8.42 -13.33
CA ALA A 118 -5.28 8.08 -14.61
C ALA A 118 -6.80 8.05 -14.52
N SER A 119 -7.31 7.48 -13.43
CA SER A 119 -8.76 7.34 -13.17
C SER A 119 -9.04 7.18 -11.68
N GLU A 120 -10.28 7.51 -11.29
CA GLU A 120 -10.87 7.21 -9.98
C GLU A 120 -12.33 6.82 -10.18
N PHE A 121 -12.79 5.75 -9.54
CA PHE A 121 -14.19 5.28 -9.63
C PHE A 121 -14.51 4.27 -8.53
N LEU A 122 -15.82 3.97 -8.36
CA LEU A 122 -16.25 2.86 -7.52
C LEU A 122 -16.01 1.54 -8.24
N HIS A 123 -14.98 0.83 -7.83
CA HIS A 123 -14.55 -0.44 -8.41
C HIS A 123 -15.25 -1.62 -7.72
N MET A 124 -15.76 -2.57 -8.54
CA MET A 124 -16.48 -3.76 -8.07
C MET A 124 -15.68 -5.05 -8.25
N GLY A 125 -14.45 -4.95 -8.74
CA GLY A 125 -13.59 -6.10 -9.06
C GLY A 125 -12.45 -6.34 -8.06
N GLU A 126 -12.54 -5.76 -6.86
CA GLU A 126 -11.63 -6.07 -5.75
C GLU A 126 -12.16 -7.27 -4.94
N GLU A 127 -11.51 -7.64 -3.85
CA GLU A 127 -11.98 -8.69 -2.95
C GLU A 127 -13.40 -8.36 -2.39
N PRO A 128 -14.22 -9.39 -2.12
CA PRO A 128 -15.65 -9.21 -1.78
C PRO A 128 -15.90 -8.25 -0.61
N GLU A 129 -15.01 -8.23 0.38
CA GLU A 129 -15.13 -7.38 1.56
C GLU A 129 -14.90 -5.90 1.23
N LEU A 130 -14.09 -5.62 0.21
CA LEU A 130 -13.67 -4.26 -0.13
C LEU A 130 -14.65 -3.53 -1.04
N VAL A 131 -15.53 -4.24 -1.76
CA VAL A 131 -16.41 -3.62 -2.76
C VAL A 131 -17.72 -3.11 -2.16
N PRO A 132 -18.22 -1.95 -2.62
CA PRO A 132 -17.67 -1.03 -3.59
C PRO A 132 -16.42 -0.31 -3.06
N SER A 133 -15.33 -0.30 -3.82
CA SER A 133 -14.06 0.32 -3.45
C SER A 133 -13.84 1.60 -4.25
N HIS A 134 -13.62 2.75 -3.59
CA HIS A 134 -13.16 3.95 -4.29
C HIS A 134 -11.71 3.79 -4.69
N THR A 135 -11.48 3.32 -5.89
CA THR A 135 -10.14 2.96 -6.39
C THR A 135 -9.56 4.08 -7.23
N ILE A 136 -8.35 4.51 -6.86
CA ILE A 136 -7.60 5.61 -7.47
C ILE A 136 -6.34 5.03 -8.11
N PHE A 137 -6.25 5.09 -9.43
CA PHE A 137 -5.11 4.57 -10.20
C PHE A 137 -4.09 5.67 -10.46
N PHE A 138 -2.97 5.63 -9.77
CA PHE A 138 -1.86 6.55 -10.00
C PHE A 138 -1.06 6.20 -11.26
N THR A 139 -0.37 7.20 -11.83
CA THR A 139 0.52 7.03 -12.99
C THR A 139 1.97 6.83 -12.56
N GLY A 140 2.77 6.13 -13.40
CA GLY A 140 4.14 5.76 -13.05
C GLY A 140 4.20 4.60 -12.04
N CYS A 141 5.34 3.92 -11.96
CA CYS A 141 5.52 2.79 -11.06
C CYS A 141 7.00 2.63 -10.68
N VAL A 142 7.25 2.05 -9.51
CA VAL A 142 8.60 1.69 -9.05
C VAL A 142 9.11 0.37 -9.66
N PHE A 143 8.24 -0.39 -10.35
CA PHE A 143 8.54 -1.59 -11.11
C PHE A 143 8.43 -1.36 -12.62
N SER A 144 9.05 -2.25 -13.40
CA SER A 144 8.92 -2.35 -14.86
C SER A 144 8.54 -3.78 -15.24
N CYS A 145 7.39 -4.25 -14.75
CA CYS A 145 6.93 -5.61 -15.03
C CYS A 145 6.67 -5.77 -16.53
N ILE A 146 7.32 -6.74 -17.17
CA ILE A 146 7.13 -7.01 -18.60
C ILE A 146 5.72 -7.54 -18.93
N TYR A 147 4.98 -7.99 -17.93
CA TYR A 147 3.60 -8.48 -18.03
C TYR A 147 2.57 -7.54 -17.37
N CYS A 148 2.89 -6.27 -17.20
CA CYS A 148 2.02 -5.33 -16.48
C CYS A 148 0.68 -5.14 -17.18
N GLN A 149 -0.43 -5.47 -16.52
CA GLN A 149 -1.78 -5.23 -17.04
C GLN A 149 -2.10 -3.73 -17.13
N ASN A 150 -1.55 -2.94 -16.20
CA ASN A 150 -1.71 -1.49 -16.13
C ASN A 150 -0.57 -0.72 -16.85
N TRP A 151 0.07 -1.33 -17.87
CA TRP A 151 1.25 -0.76 -18.51
C TRP A 151 1.01 0.61 -19.13
N THR A 152 -0.20 0.89 -19.62
CA THR A 152 -0.55 2.18 -20.24
C THR A 152 -0.41 3.35 -19.28
N ILE A 153 -0.62 3.13 -17.99
CA ILE A 153 -0.52 4.15 -16.94
C ILE A 153 0.80 4.04 -16.17
N SER A 154 1.29 2.83 -15.91
CA SER A 154 2.53 2.64 -15.16
C SER A 154 3.78 3.10 -15.92
N THR A 155 3.76 3.09 -17.26
CA THR A 155 4.85 3.57 -18.12
C THR A 155 4.66 5.02 -18.60
N CYS A 156 3.54 5.68 -18.24
CA CYS A 156 3.26 7.06 -18.62
C CYS A 156 3.12 7.97 -17.37
N PRO A 157 4.23 8.30 -16.68
CA PRO A 157 4.19 9.05 -15.42
C PRO A 157 3.64 10.48 -15.56
N HIS A 158 3.60 11.02 -16.76
CA HIS A 158 3.09 12.36 -17.06
C HIS A 158 1.65 12.37 -17.61
N CYS A 159 1.05 11.19 -17.81
CA CYS A 159 -0.36 11.07 -18.23
C CYS A 159 -1.32 11.34 -17.06
N GLY A 160 -2.61 11.54 -17.38
CA GLY A 160 -3.66 11.71 -16.39
C GLY A 160 -3.81 13.12 -15.80
N ALA A 161 -4.74 13.26 -14.87
CA ALA A 161 -5.07 14.51 -14.21
C ALA A 161 -4.17 14.78 -12.99
N VAL A 162 -3.94 16.04 -12.68
CA VAL A 162 -3.17 16.46 -11.51
C VAL A 162 -4.01 16.26 -10.24
N ILE A 163 -3.38 15.77 -9.18
CA ILE A 163 -3.99 15.71 -7.86
C ILE A 163 -3.79 17.05 -7.13
N ILE A 164 -4.90 17.68 -6.79
CA ILE A 164 -4.96 18.82 -5.87
C ILE A 164 -5.52 18.27 -4.55
N PRO A 165 -4.75 18.25 -3.45
CA PRO A 165 -5.12 17.54 -2.22
C PRO A 165 -6.49 17.91 -1.66
N GLU A 166 -6.82 19.21 -1.60
CA GLU A 166 -8.11 19.69 -1.07
C GLU A 166 -9.30 19.20 -1.91
N ASP A 167 -9.18 19.26 -3.24
CA ASP A 167 -10.27 18.83 -4.13
C ASP A 167 -10.39 17.31 -4.14
N PHE A 168 -9.24 16.62 -4.04
CA PHE A 168 -9.22 15.16 -4.00
C PHE A 168 -9.79 14.61 -2.69
N GLY A 169 -9.58 15.30 -1.56
CA GLY A 169 -10.24 15.00 -0.29
C GLY A 169 -11.77 15.06 -0.40
N LYS A 170 -12.30 16.11 -1.05
CA LYS A 170 -13.75 16.23 -1.34
C LYS A 170 -14.28 15.12 -2.24
N ILE A 171 -13.47 14.66 -3.22
CA ILE A 171 -13.84 13.51 -4.07
C ILE A 171 -13.96 12.25 -3.22
N ILE A 172 -13.02 11.98 -2.30
CA ILE A 172 -13.07 10.83 -1.40
C ILE A 172 -14.33 10.90 -0.52
N ASP A 173 -14.62 12.05 0.08
CA ASP A 173 -15.83 12.25 0.89
C ASP A 173 -17.12 12.01 0.08
N ARG A 174 -17.17 12.51 -1.15
CA ARG A 174 -18.31 12.26 -2.06
C ARG A 174 -18.46 10.77 -2.36
N ARG A 175 -17.38 10.05 -2.68
CA ARG A 175 -17.41 8.61 -2.97
C ARG A 175 -17.84 7.80 -1.74
N ARG A 176 -17.44 8.23 -0.52
CA ARG A 176 -17.94 7.61 0.71
C ARG A 176 -19.45 7.77 0.84
N ASN A 177 -19.98 8.95 0.55
CA ASN A 177 -21.43 9.21 0.55
C ASN A 177 -22.17 8.45 -0.56
N GLU A 178 -21.52 8.14 -1.68
CA GLU A 178 -22.03 7.28 -2.76
C GLU A 178 -21.96 5.78 -2.42
N GLY A 179 -21.50 5.40 -1.21
CA GLY A 179 -21.50 4.04 -0.70
C GLY A 179 -20.15 3.31 -0.81
N SER A 180 -19.06 4.02 -1.09
CA SER A 180 -17.72 3.40 -1.01
C SER A 180 -17.41 2.91 0.40
N LYS A 181 -16.93 1.67 0.52
CA LYS A 181 -16.49 1.10 1.80
C LYS A 181 -15.10 1.59 2.22
N ASN A 182 -14.27 1.97 1.27
CA ASN A 182 -12.87 2.35 1.49
C ASN A 182 -12.37 3.30 0.41
N VAL A 183 -11.19 3.90 0.66
CA VAL A 183 -10.37 4.55 -0.38
C VAL A 183 -9.15 3.66 -0.67
N ASN A 184 -9.00 3.26 -1.93
CA ASN A 184 -7.99 2.31 -2.41
C ASN A 184 -7.00 3.01 -3.34
N PHE A 185 -5.80 3.23 -2.85
CA PHE A 185 -4.71 3.88 -3.59
C PHE A 185 -3.87 2.84 -4.34
N VAL A 186 -3.99 2.77 -5.66
CA VAL A 186 -3.28 1.79 -6.51
C VAL A 186 -1.96 2.36 -7.01
N THR A 187 -0.86 1.66 -6.74
CA THR A 187 0.53 2.06 -7.04
C THR A 187 0.95 3.35 -6.33
N PRO A 188 0.61 3.55 -5.04
CA PRO A 188 0.74 4.82 -4.36
C PRO A 188 2.17 5.14 -3.89
N THR A 189 3.09 4.17 -3.85
CA THR A 189 4.43 4.31 -3.26
C THR A 189 5.18 5.58 -3.72
N PRO A 190 5.27 5.91 -5.02
CA PRO A 190 5.98 7.11 -5.43
C PRO A 190 5.18 8.41 -5.22
N HIS A 191 3.92 8.30 -4.78
CA HIS A 191 2.97 9.39 -4.54
C HIS A 191 2.68 9.62 -3.05
N LEU A 192 3.41 8.97 -2.15
CA LEU A 192 3.19 8.97 -0.70
C LEU A 192 2.92 10.37 -0.12
N HIS A 193 3.74 11.38 -0.46
CA HIS A 193 3.55 12.76 -0.01
C HIS A 193 2.19 13.33 -0.38
N MET A 194 1.69 12.99 -1.58
CA MET A 194 0.41 13.52 -2.06
C MET A 194 -0.78 12.77 -1.43
N VAL A 195 -0.63 11.47 -1.18
CA VAL A 195 -1.62 10.70 -0.42
C VAL A 195 -1.79 11.26 0.99
N LEU A 196 -0.67 11.50 1.70
CA LEU A 196 -0.72 12.09 3.04
C LEU A 196 -1.40 13.46 3.06
N LYS A 197 -1.06 14.33 2.10
CA LYS A 197 -1.70 15.65 1.95
C LYS A 197 -3.20 15.52 1.66
N THR A 198 -3.59 14.61 0.79
CA THR A 198 -5.01 14.36 0.46
C THR A 198 -5.79 13.93 1.70
N LEU A 199 -5.25 12.99 2.47
CA LEU A 199 -5.90 12.47 3.67
C LEU A 199 -6.10 13.55 4.75
N LYS A 200 -5.26 14.59 4.79
CA LYS A 200 -5.47 15.76 5.67
C LYS A 200 -6.78 16.50 5.38
N HIS A 201 -7.28 16.42 4.15
CA HIS A 201 -8.50 17.10 3.68
C HIS A 201 -9.71 16.17 3.60
N VAL A 202 -9.60 14.91 4.03
CA VAL A 202 -10.73 13.97 4.08
C VAL A 202 -11.48 14.12 5.39
N ASN A 203 -12.79 14.41 5.32
CA ASN A 203 -13.66 14.60 6.48
C ASN A 203 -14.33 13.29 6.92
N SER A 204 -14.65 12.41 5.99
CA SER A 204 -15.33 11.15 6.28
C SER A 204 -14.45 10.16 7.03
N SER A 205 -15.09 9.31 7.85
CA SER A 205 -14.46 8.10 8.39
C SER A 205 -14.48 7.04 7.31
N ILE A 206 -13.31 6.77 6.70
CA ILE A 206 -13.16 5.83 5.60
C ILE A 206 -11.85 5.05 5.74
N PRO A 207 -11.88 3.71 5.66
CA PRO A 207 -10.66 2.90 5.70
C PRO A 207 -9.73 3.23 4.53
N VAL A 208 -8.42 3.30 4.80
CA VAL A 208 -7.37 3.55 3.82
C VAL A 208 -6.72 2.23 3.38
N ILE A 209 -6.81 1.93 2.08
CA ILE A 209 -6.17 0.77 1.47
C ILE A 209 -4.94 1.20 0.68
N TRP A 210 -3.81 0.54 0.97
CA TRP A 210 -2.54 0.70 0.27
C TRP A 210 -2.31 -0.45 -0.69
N ASN A 211 -2.74 -0.28 -1.95
CA ASN A 211 -2.66 -1.30 -2.99
C ASN A 211 -1.33 -1.18 -3.73
N SER A 212 -0.36 -2.01 -3.35
CA SER A 212 1.01 -1.84 -3.80
C SER A 212 1.79 -3.15 -3.95
N ASN A 213 2.92 -3.04 -4.65
CA ASN A 213 3.93 -4.10 -4.78
C ASN A 213 4.90 -4.16 -3.57
N MET A 214 4.59 -3.50 -2.48
CA MET A 214 5.32 -3.50 -1.20
C MET A 214 6.82 -3.13 -1.28
N TYR A 215 7.28 -2.51 -2.39
CA TYR A 215 8.70 -2.16 -2.56
C TYR A 215 9.03 -0.73 -2.07
N HIS A 216 8.35 -0.30 -1.02
CA HIS A 216 8.64 0.96 -0.35
C HIS A 216 9.86 0.85 0.57
N SER A 217 10.48 1.98 0.89
CA SER A 217 11.63 2.06 1.80
C SER A 217 11.22 1.93 3.26
N SER A 218 12.20 1.75 4.15
CA SER A 218 11.98 1.77 5.59
C SER A 218 11.43 3.12 6.09
N GLU A 219 11.87 4.21 5.49
CA GLU A 219 11.37 5.55 5.79
C GLU A 219 9.90 5.68 5.42
N SER A 220 9.52 5.21 4.23
CA SER A 220 8.12 5.17 3.82
C SER A 220 7.27 4.25 4.69
N SER A 221 7.80 3.10 5.12
CA SER A 221 7.11 2.20 6.04
C SER A 221 6.73 2.91 7.34
N LYS A 222 7.66 3.67 7.94
CA LYS A 222 7.40 4.50 9.14
C LYS A 222 6.31 5.55 8.91
N LEU A 223 6.28 6.17 7.71
CA LEU A 223 5.25 7.17 7.39
C LEU A 223 3.87 6.53 7.17
N LEU A 224 3.81 5.30 6.69
CA LEU A 224 2.57 4.57 6.42
C LEU A 224 1.94 4.00 7.70
N GLU A 225 2.73 3.64 8.72
CA GLU A 225 2.22 3.25 10.03
C GLU A 225 1.36 4.38 10.60
N GLY A 226 0.17 4.06 11.11
CA GLY A 226 -0.80 5.06 11.57
C GLY A 226 -1.49 5.87 10.45
N VAL A 227 -1.43 5.38 9.20
CA VAL A 227 -2.13 5.96 8.06
C VAL A 227 -2.92 4.90 7.29
N VAL A 228 -2.32 3.75 7.08
CA VAL A 228 -2.90 2.63 6.31
C VAL A 228 -3.64 1.69 7.24
N ASP A 229 -4.89 1.40 6.91
CA ASP A 229 -5.70 0.42 7.66
C ASP A 229 -5.53 -0.99 7.09
N VAL A 230 -5.48 -1.13 5.75
CA VAL A 230 -5.30 -2.42 5.06
C VAL A 230 -4.24 -2.30 3.97
N TYR A 231 -3.28 -3.21 3.98
CA TYR A 231 -2.40 -3.42 2.84
C TYR A 231 -3.03 -4.44 1.88
N LEU A 232 -3.37 -3.99 0.68
CA LEU A 232 -3.72 -4.84 -0.46
C LEU A 232 -2.43 -5.07 -1.24
N ALA A 233 -1.73 -6.14 -0.89
CA ALA A 233 -0.29 -6.25 -1.07
C ALA A 233 0.11 -7.36 -2.03
N ASP A 234 0.75 -7.00 -3.14
CA ASP A 234 1.26 -7.98 -4.09
C ASP A 234 2.56 -8.63 -3.61
N PHE A 235 2.55 -9.95 -3.40
CA PHE A 235 3.76 -10.77 -3.29
C PHE A 235 4.00 -11.51 -4.61
N LYS A 236 4.77 -10.88 -5.51
CA LYS A 236 4.84 -11.32 -6.92
C LYS A 236 5.80 -12.46 -7.17
N TYR A 237 6.92 -12.53 -6.45
CA TYR A 237 8.04 -13.45 -6.73
C TYR A 237 8.56 -14.11 -5.46
N GLY A 238 8.94 -15.38 -5.56
CA GLY A 238 9.57 -16.14 -4.48
C GLY A 238 11.09 -16.00 -4.44
N ASN A 239 11.70 -15.22 -5.36
CA ASN A 239 13.14 -15.03 -5.41
C ASN A 239 13.57 -13.78 -6.21
N ASP A 240 14.80 -13.32 -5.96
CA ASP A 240 15.37 -12.12 -6.61
C ASP A 240 15.62 -12.30 -8.11
N LYS A 241 15.88 -13.53 -8.58
CA LYS A 241 16.14 -13.81 -10.01
C LYS A 241 14.88 -13.56 -10.85
N CYS A 242 13.73 -14.07 -10.42
CA CYS A 242 12.45 -13.82 -11.08
C CYS A 242 12.07 -12.32 -11.00
N ALA A 243 12.23 -11.69 -9.85
CA ALA A 243 11.96 -10.27 -9.67
C ALA A 243 12.83 -9.38 -10.58
N SER A 244 14.11 -9.70 -10.71
CA SER A 244 15.03 -8.98 -11.59
C SER A 244 14.67 -9.20 -13.07
N LYS A 245 14.42 -10.45 -13.49
CA LYS A 245 14.10 -10.81 -14.87
C LYS A 245 12.77 -10.19 -15.32
N LEU A 246 11.72 -10.34 -14.51
CA LEU A 246 10.35 -10.03 -14.94
C LEU A 246 9.90 -8.60 -14.57
N SER A 247 10.55 -7.93 -13.62
CA SER A 247 10.16 -6.58 -13.16
C SER A 247 11.33 -5.62 -12.97
N ASN A 248 12.56 -6.01 -13.33
CA ASN A 248 13.78 -5.21 -13.14
C ASN A 248 13.94 -4.72 -11.69
N VAL A 249 13.79 -5.61 -10.70
CA VAL A 249 13.85 -5.29 -9.28
C VAL A 249 15.02 -6.02 -8.61
N ARG A 250 15.77 -5.32 -7.76
CA ARG A 250 16.90 -5.87 -7.00
C ARG A 250 16.55 -6.00 -5.53
N LYS A 251 17.18 -6.97 -4.82
CA LYS A 251 16.98 -7.22 -3.38
C LYS A 251 15.50 -7.36 -3.03
N TYR A 252 14.72 -7.97 -3.93
CA TYR A 252 13.26 -8.05 -3.82
C TYR A 252 12.84 -8.75 -2.53
N MET A 253 13.35 -9.98 -2.29
CA MET A 253 12.95 -10.78 -1.14
C MET A 253 13.24 -10.05 0.18
N LEU A 254 14.44 -9.49 0.35
CA LEU A 254 14.81 -8.75 1.56
C LEU A 254 13.83 -7.58 1.84
N VAL A 255 13.48 -6.82 0.81
CA VAL A 255 12.61 -5.65 0.94
C VAL A 255 11.18 -6.05 1.22
N ILE A 256 10.65 -7.01 0.46
CA ILE A 256 9.26 -7.45 0.55
C ILE A 256 8.99 -8.12 1.90
N GLN A 257 9.83 -9.05 2.31
CA GLN A 257 9.71 -9.73 3.60
C GLN A 257 9.72 -8.76 4.77
N ARG A 258 10.63 -7.77 4.77
CA ARG A 258 10.65 -6.70 5.77
C ARG A 258 9.32 -5.93 5.79
N ASN A 259 8.83 -5.53 4.63
CA ASN A 259 7.64 -4.68 4.54
C ASN A 259 6.35 -5.45 4.88
N PHE A 260 6.25 -6.72 4.51
CA PHE A 260 5.14 -7.58 4.95
C PHE A 260 5.15 -7.80 6.46
N LYS A 261 6.31 -8.04 7.09
CA LYS A 261 6.40 -8.13 8.56
C LYS A 261 5.97 -6.82 9.23
N ASN A 262 6.49 -5.68 8.76
CA ASN A 262 6.08 -4.39 9.30
C ASN A 262 4.58 -4.11 9.13
N ALA A 263 4.00 -4.50 7.99
CA ALA A 263 2.57 -4.36 7.76
C ALA A 263 1.74 -5.29 8.68
N TYR A 264 2.20 -6.52 8.88
CA TYR A 264 1.56 -7.51 9.75
C TYR A 264 1.50 -7.07 11.21
N ASP A 265 2.56 -6.39 11.70
CA ASP A 265 2.62 -5.88 13.06
C ASP A 265 1.72 -4.66 13.30
N ASN A 266 1.32 -3.93 12.24
CA ASN A 266 0.73 -2.59 12.39
C ASN A 266 -0.61 -2.39 11.67
N SER A 267 -1.02 -3.30 10.80
CA SER A 267 -2.20 -3.16 9.93
C SER A 267 -2.75 -4.52 9.52
N GLU A 268 -3.90 -4.55 8.88
CA GLU A 268 -4.44 -5.76 8.28
C GLU A 268 -3.89 -5.96 6.86
N ILE A 269 -3.80 -7.22 6.39
CA ILE A 269 -3.21 -7.56 5.09
C ILE A 269 -4.14 -8.46 4.30
N ILE A 270 -4.39 -8.09 3.06
CA ILE A 270 -4.81 -8.98 1.99
C ILE A 270 -3.60 -9.17 1.08
N LEU A 271 -2.97 -10.33 1.14
CA LEU A 271 -1.86 -10.67 0.25
C LEU A 271 -2.43 -11.16 -1.08
N ARG A 272 -1.91 -10.60 -2.17
CA ARG A 272 -2.22 -11.02 -3.54
C ARG A 272 -1.02 -11.71 -4.17
N HIS A 273 -1.21 -12.95 -4.61
CA HIS A 273 -0.24 -13.66 -5.42
C HIS A 273 -0.83 -14.01 -6.79
N LEU A 274 -0.41 -13.27 -7.82
CA LEU A 274 -0.75 -13.60 -9.20
C LEU A 274 0.15 -14.75 -9.67
N VAL A 275 -0.45 -15.92 -9.84
CA VAL A 275 0.26 -17.11 -10.31
C VAL A 275 0.72 -16.92 -11.75
N LEU A 276 2.00 -17.12 -12.01
CA LEU A 276 2.58 -17.03 -13.35
C LEU A 276 2.88 -18.43 -13.91
N PRO A 277 2.61 -18.67 -15.22
CA PRO A 277 2.94 -19.94 -15.86
C PRO A 277 4.44 -20.27 -15.73
N GLY A 278 4.76 -21.52 -15.36
CA GLY A 278 6.14 -21.98 -15.20
C GLY A 278 6.85 -21.47 -13.93
N HIS A 279 6.17 -20.73 -13.04
CA HIS A 279 6.78 -20.13 -11.84
C HIS A 279 6.24 -20.69 -10.51
N LEU A 280 5.56 -21.84 -10.51
CA LEU A 280 4.97 -22.40 -9.30
C LEU A 280 6.03 -22.75 -8.25
N GLU A 281 7.01 -23.57 -8.64
CA GLU A 281 8.05 -24.06 -7.70
C GLU A 281 9.05 -22.97 -7.30
N CYS A 282 9.32 -22.00 -8.18
CA CYS A 282 10.29 -20.93 -7.88
C CYS A 282 9.66 -19.64 -7.31
N CYS A 283 8.32 -19.50 -7.36
CA CYS A 283 7.63 -18.33 -6.83
C CYS A 283 6.47 -18.70 -5.90
N THR A 284 5.44 -19.43 -6.38
CA THR A 284 4.27 -19.73 -5.55
C THR A 284 4.64 -20.51 -4.29
N HIS A 285 5.47 -21.54 -4.41
CA HIS A 285 5.88 -22.38 -3.28
C HIS A 285 6.67 -21.58 -2.23
N PRO A 286 7.78 -20.89 -2.56
CA PRO A 286 8.52 -20.12 -1.56
C PRO A 286 7.73 -18.97 -0.93
N ILE A 287 6.76 -18.40 -1.66
CA ILE A 287 5.86 -17.38 -1.10
C ILE A 287 4.94 -18.00 -0.05
N ALA A 288 4.27 -19.12 -0.39
CA ALA A 288 3.35 -19.78 0.53
C ALA A 288 4.06 -20.30 1.79
N GLU A 289 5.24 -20.89 1.64
CA GLU A 289 6.10 -21.34 2.75
C GLU A 289 6.45 -20.16 3.66
N TRP A 290 6.97 -19.06 3.09
CA TRP A 290 7.36 -17.89 3.87
C TRP A 290 6.16 -17.26 4.60
N VAL A 291 4.99 -17.19 3.96
CA VAL A 291 3.77 -16.63 4.56
C VAL A 291 3.34 -17.46 5.77
N SER A 292 3.27 -18.78 5.63
CA SER A 292 2.86 -19.67 6.73
C SER A 292 3.77 -19.58 7.95
N GLU A 293 5.07 -19.39 7.73
CA GLU A 293 6.06 -19.27 8.80
C GLU A 293 6.11 -17.91 9.48
N ASN A 294 5.84 -16.81 8.75
CA ASN A 294 6.14 -15.47 9.23
C ASN A 294 4.93 -14.57 9.45
N ILE A 295 3.82 -14.78 8.70
CA ILE A 295 2.61 -13.96 8.76
C ILE A 295 1.34 -14.83 8.54
N PRO A 296 1.12 -15.88 9.36
CA PRO A 296 0.11 -16.91 9.11
C PRO A 296 -1.34 -16.42 9.12
N TYR A 297 -1.63 -15.34 9.85
CA TYR A 297 -3.00 -14.84 10.04
C TYR A 297 -3.33 -13.68 9.10
N ILE A 298 -3.25 -13.93 7.79
CA ILE A 298 -3.64 -12.98 6.74
C ILE A 298 -4.60 -13.63 5.76
N ARG A 299 -5.35 -12.83 5.00
CA ARG A 299 -6.01 -13.32 3.80
C ARG A 299 -5.02 -13.48 2.67
N PHE A 300 -4.95 -14.69 2.12
CA PHE A 300 -4.13 -15.00 0.96
C PHE A 300 -5.03 -15.15 -0.28
N ASN A 301 -4.95 -14.18 -1.20
CA ASN A 301 -5.65 -14.24 -2.48
C ASN A 301 -4.73 -14.85 -3.54
N LEU A 302 -5.02 -16.11 -3.94
CA LEU A 302 -4.30 -16.85 -4.97
C LEU A 302 -4.97 -16.60 -6.33
N MET A 303 -4.39 -15.73 -7.14
CA MET A 303 -5.01 -15.15 -8.32
C MET A 303 -4.63 -15.89 -9.61
N PHE A 304 -5.62 -16.34 -10.41
CA PHE A 304 -5.43 -17.09 -11.64
C PHE A 304 -5.77 -16.36 -12.93
N GLN A 305 -6.11 -15.08 -12.84
CA GLN A 305 -6.50 -14.25 -13.98
C GLN A 305 -5.32 -13.72 -14.80
N TYR A 306 -4.15 -14.35 -14.71
CA TYR A 306 -3.01 -13.98 -15.52
C TYR A 306 -3.31 -14.17 -17.02
N THR A 307 -3.04 -13.11 -17.78
CA THR A 307 -2.97 -13.11 -19.26
C THR A 307 -1.74 -12.37 -19.72
N PRO A 308 -1.06 -12.80 -20.79
CA PRO A 308 0.09 -12.09 -21.34
C PRO A 308 -0.30 -10.68 -21.80
N HIS A 309 0.37 -9.68 -21.26
CA HIS A 309 0.21 -8.27 -21.63
C HIS A 309 1.55 -7.58 -21.80
N HIS A 310 1.54 -6.38 -22.35
CA HIS A 310 2.70 -5.50 -22.52
C HIS A 310 3.84 -6.20 -23.26
N ARG A 311 4.92 -6.54 -22.59
CA ARG A 311 6.13 -7.19 -23.11
C ARG A 311 6.29 -8.64 -22.62
N ALA A 312 5.21 -9.30 -22.26
CA ALA A 312 5.26 -10.70 -21.78
C ALA A 312 5.91 -11.66 -22.80
N HIS A 313 5.86 -11.32 -24.11
CA HIS A 313 6.51 -12.06 -25.18
C HIS A 313 8.04 -12.13 -25.07
N GLU A 314 8.68 -11.26 -24.27
CA GLU A 314 10.12 -11.29 -24.01
C GLU A 314 10.53 -12.47 -23.10
N ALA A 315 9.55 -13.12 -22.41
CA ALA A 315 9.76 -14.28 -21.57
C ALA A 315 8.80 -15.41 -22.01
N PRO A 316 9.26 -16.35 -22.86
CA PRO A 316 8.39 -17.37 -23.46
C PRO A 316 7.60 -18.20 -22.46
N GLU A 317 8.15 -18.45 -21.28
CA GLU A 317 7.50 -19.23 -20.22
C GLU A 317 6.21 -18.58 -19.70
N ILE A 318 6.12 -17.23 -19.70
CA ILE A 318 4.93 -16.48 -19.30
C ILE A 318 4.14 -15.91 -20.47
N ASN A 319 4.53 -16.18 -21.73
CA ASN A 319 3.77 -15.72 -22.89
C ASN A 319 2.61 -16.67 -23.25
N ARG A 320 1.91 -17.14 -22.24
CA ARG A 320 0.75 -18.02 -22.30
C ARG A 320 -0.09 -17.90 -21.04
N ILE A 321 -1.32 -18.38 -21.06
CA ILE A 321 -2.14 -18.51 -19.86
C ILE A 321 -1.72 -19.74 -19.04
N LEU A 322 -2.19 -19.83 -17.80
CA LEU A 322 -2.04 -20.99 -16.94
C LEU A 322 -2.81 -22.20 -17.50
N THR A 323 -2.20 -23.38 -17.43
CA THR A 323 -2.89 -24.62 -17.69
C THR A 323 -3.78 -25.03 -16.50
N PRO A 324 -4.80 -25.90 -16.70
CA PRO A 324 -5.59 -26.43 -15.58
C PRO A 324 -4.73 -27.15 -14.53
N ASP A 325 -3.70 -27.88 -14.96
CA ASP A 325 -2.78 -28.60 -14.06
C ASP A 325 -1.93 -27.63 -13.23
N GLU A 326 -1.47 -26.52 -13.82
CA GLU A 326 -0.75 -25.48 -13.08
C GLU A 326 -1.65 -24.81 -12.02
N LYS A 327 -2.92 -24.53 -12.35
CA LYS A 327 -3.87 -23.99 -11.37
C LYS A 327 -4.09 -24.97 -10.22
N LYS A 328 -4.37 -26.25 -10.52
CA LYS A 328 -4.53 -27.30 -9.52
C LYS A 328 -3.29 -27.42 -8.64
N ARG A 329 -2.11 -27.48 -9.25
CA ARG A 329 -0.84 -27.60 -8.53
C ARG A 329 -0.58 -26.38 -7.62
N ALA A 330 -0.90 -25.15 -8.05
CA ALA A 330 -0.76 -23.96 -7.23
C ALA A 330 -1.65 -24.00 -5.98
N ILE A 331 -2.90 -24.48 -6.12
CA ILE A 331 -3.83 -24.68 -4.99
C ILE A 331 -3.25 -25.72 -4.02
N GLU A 332 -2.75 -26.86 -4.53
CA GLU A 332 -2.12 -27.89 -3.70
C GLU A 332 -0.94 -27.35 -2.91
N ILE A 333 -0.05 -26.60 -3.55
CA ILE A 333 1.12 -25.97 -2.91
C ILE A 333 0.67 -25.10 -1.73
N VAL A 334 -0.27 -24.17 -1.95
CA VAL A 334 -0.70 -23.22 -0.91
C VAL A 334 -1.46 -23.93 0.21
N SER A 335 -2.33 -24.90 -0.13
CA SER A 335 -3.09 -25.67 0.87
C SER A 335 -2.18 -26.52 1.77
N GLN A 336 -1.08 -27.06 1.23
CA GLN A 336 -0.10 -27.85 2.00
C GLN A 336 0.65 -27.02 3.04
N GLN A 337 0.69 -25.70 2.90
CA GLN A 337 1.34 -24.79 3.86
C GLN A 337 0.43 -24.42 5.04
N GLY A 338 -0.80 -24.89 5.09
CA GLY A 338 -1.72 -24.64 6.22
C GLY A 338 -2.23 -23.20 6.30
N ILE A 339 -2.27 -22.48 5.18
CA ILE A 339 -2.86 -21.15 5.10
C ILE A 339 -4.39 -21.27 5.24
N GLU A 340 -4.93 -20.74 6.34
CA GLU A 340 -6.35 -20.96 6.72
C GLU A 340 -7.30 -20.08 5.90
N ASP A 341 -6.97 -18.82 5.66
CA ASP A 341 -7.84 -17.87 4.94
C ASP A 341 -7.37 -17.70 3.48
N LEU A 342 -7.72 -18.69 2.65
CA LEU A 342 -7.38 -18.76 1.23
C LEU A 342 -8.56 -18.33 0.37
N LEU A 343 -8.39 -17.26 -0.40
CA LEU A 343 -9.29 -16.82 -1.47
C LEU A 343 -8.74 -17.29 -2.83
N ILE A 344 -9.60 -17.82 -3.69
CA ILE A 344 -9.24 -18.35 -5.03
C ILE A 344 -10.13 -17.72 -6.11
#